data_cdb297b30b3d7a74c33fe4d60d68fe2b
#
_entry.id   cdb297b30b3d7a74c33fe4d60d68fe2b
#
_cell.length_a   1.000
_cell.length_b   1.000
_cell.length_c   1.000
_cell.angle_alpha   90.00
_cell.angle_beta   90.00
_cell.angle_gamma   90.00
#
_symmetry.space_group_name_H-M   'P 1'
#
loop_
_entity.id
_entity.type
_entity.pdbx_description
1 polymer ?
#
loop_
_entity_poly.entity_id
_entity_poly.type
_entity_poly.pdbx_seq_one_letter_code
_entity_poly.pdbx_strand_id
1 'polypeptide(L)'
;MSARGAERSVISSSQDLQNEVREWTDGYGVDAAIVCVGTDSNAPIEQCADALRDRGRMVDVGITKIDLPWRIFANKELDVRFSRSYGPGRYDPSYEWGGADYPIGYVRWTEQRNFQACLHLLSEGEINLDAITTRHVKFEEALPV
;
A
#
# COMPACT_ATOMS: atom_id res chain seq x y z
N MET A 1 5.09 1.59 -21.45
CA MET A 1 5.38 0.99 -20.12
C MET A 1 5.81 2.11 -19.19
N SER A 2 5.21 2.18 -18.01
CA SER A 2 5.63 3.15 -17.00
C SER A 2 7.05 2.83 -16.55
N ALA A 3 7.95 3.82 -16.53
CA ALA A 3 9.33 3.66 -16.07
C ALA A 3 9.44 3.20 -14.59
N ARG A 4 8.29 3.07 -13.91
CA ARG A 4 8.16 2.71 -12.48
C ARG A 4 7.55 1.34 -12.25
N GLY A 5 7.49 0.48 -13.27
CA GLY A 5 7.06 -0.91 -13.16
C GLY A 5 5.57 -1.18 -13.26
N ALA A 6 4.71 -0.15 -13.33
CA ALA A 6 3.28 -0.36 -13.55
C ALA A 6 3.00 -0.73 -15.02
N GLU A 7 2.26 -1.78 -15.29
CA GLU A 7 1.85 -2.18 -16.64
C GLU A 7 0.82 -1.22 -17.22
N ARG A 8 -0.07 -0.71 -16.40
CA ARG A 8 -1.12 0.25 -16.79
C ARG A 8 -1.25 1.38 -15.78
N SER A 9 -1.73 2.53 -16.26
CA SER A 9 -2.13 3.66 -15.42
C SER A 9 -3.47 4.18 -15.90
N VAL A 10 -4.37 4.47 -14.97
CA VAL A 10 -5.71 4.99 -15.22
C VAL A 10 -5.91 6.29 -14.46
N ILE A 11 -6.43 7.30 -15.14
CA ILE A 11 -6.80 8.57 -14.52
C ILE A 11 -8.28 8.52 -14.18
N SER A 12 -8.61 8.22 -12.94
CA SER A 12 -9.99 7.98 -12.47
C SER A 12 -10.94 9.17 -12.65
N SER A 13 -10.43 10.40 -12.79
CA SER A 13 -11.26 11.58 -13.07
C SER A 13 -11.72 11.72 -14.55
N SER A 14 -11.07 11.01 -15.46
CA SER A 14 -11.33 11.12 -16.91
C SER A 14 -11.56 9.78 -17.61
N GLN A 15 -11.36 8.66 -16.92
CA GLN A 15 -11.49 7.31 -17.44
C GLN A 15 -12.40 6.47 -16.54
N ASP A 16 -13.09 5.53 -17.13
CA ASP A 16 -13.91 4.56 -16.38
C ASP A 16 -13.00 3.46 -15.81
N LEU A 17 -12.52 3.68 -14.58
CA LEU A 17 -11.66 2.76 -13.85
C LEU A 17 -12.26 1.34 -13.78
N GLN A 18 -13.58 1.23 -13.60
CA GLN A 18 -14.25 -0.06 -13.46
C GLN A 18 -14.20 -0.86 -14.77
N ASN A 19 -14.44 -0.19 -15.89
CA ASN A 19 -14.37 -0.84 -17.19
C ASN A 19 -12.94 -1.26 -17.53
N GLU A 20 -11.95 -0.39 -17.29
CA GLU A 20 -10.54 -0.68 -17.51
C GLU A 20 -10.08 -1.91 -16.68
N VAL A 21 -10.49 -1.97 -15.41
CA VAL A 21 -10.16 -3.12 -14.56
C VAL A 21 -10.81 -4.40 -15.07
N ARG A 22 -12.10 -4.34 -15.45
CA ARG A 22 -12.82 -5.52 -15.96
C ARG A 22 -12.22 -6.04 -17.26
N GLU A 23 -11.89 -5.15 -18.19
CA GLU A 23 -11.23 -5.54 -19.44
C GLU A 23 -9.87 -6.20 -19.20
N TRP A 24 -9.11 -5.70 -18.23
CA TRP A 24 -7.78 -6.24 -17.91
C TRP A 24 -7.82 -7.57 -17.13
N THR A 25 -8.90 -7.83 -16.43
CA THR A 25 -9.06 -8.99 -15.54
C THR A 25 -10.09 -10.00 -16.03
N ASP A 26 -10.44 -9.99 -17.32
CA ASP A 26 -11.47 -10.85 -17.91
C ASP A 26 -12.82 -10.80 -17.17
N GLY A 27 -13.15 -9.64 -16.59
CA GLY A 27 -14.37 -9.39 -15.85
C GLY A 27 -14.34 -9.75 -14.36
N TYR A 28 -13.29 -10.40 -13.87
CA TYR A 28 -13.22 -10.88 -12.48
C TYR A 28 -12.98 -9.77 -11.45
N GLY A 29 -12.18 -8.76 -11.79
CA GLY A 29 -11.65 -7.78 -10.87
C GLY A 29 -10.26 -8.16 -10.33
N VAL A 30 -9.61 -7.24 -9.62
CA VAL A 30 -8.24 -7.43 -9.10
C VAL A 30 -8.23 -8.23 -7.80
N ASP A 31 -7.16 -8.96 -7.54
CA ASP A 31 -6.95 -9.72 -6.30
C ASP A 31 -6.78 -8.83 -5.08
N ALA A 32 -6.05 -7.72 -5.25
CA ALA A 32 -5.75 -6.79 -4.17
C ALA A 32 -5.73 -5.34 -4.67
N ALA A 33 -6.08 -4.42 -3.78
CA ALA A 33 -5.97 -2.98 -3.98
C ALA A 33 -5.28 -2.33 -2.78
N ILE A 34 -4.39 -1.37 -3.05
CA ILE A 34 -3.69 -0.60 -2.04
C ILE A 34 -4.10 0.86 -2.18
N VAL A 35 -4.69 1.43 -1.12
CA VAL A 35 -5.11 2.82 -1.06
C VAL A 35 -3.99 3.64 -0.44
N CYS A 36 -3.34 4.51 -1.23
CA CYS A 36 -2.20 5.33 -0.79
C CYS A 36 -2.51 6.84 -0.78
N VAL A 37 -3.78 7.22 -0.85
CA VAL A 37 -4.20 8.62 -0.96
C VAL A 37 -4.56 9.22 0.40
N GLY A 38 -4.29 10.53 0.57
CA GLY A 38 -4.81 11.33 1.69
C GLY A 38 -6.01 12.16 1.23
N THR A 39 -7.21 11.93 1.79
CA THR A 39 -8.43 12.65 1.43
C THR A 39 -9.54 12.46 2.46
N ASP A 40 -10.41 13.46 2.60
CA ASP A 40 -11.63 13.36 3.40
C ASP A 40 -12.80 12.70 2.63
N SER A 41 -12.58 12.27 1.39
CA SER A 41 -13.56 11.58 0.56
C SER A 41 -13.51 10.08 0.76
N ASN A 42 -14.68 9.41 0.69
CA ASN A 42 -14.79 7.95 0.66
C ASN A 42 -14.60 7.34 -0.74
N ALA A 43 -14.57 8.17 -1.78
CA ALA A 43 -14.51 7.70 -3.17
C ALA A 43 -13.38 6.70 -3.46
N PRO A 44 -12.14 6.84 -2.96
CA PRO A 44 -11.10 5.84 -3.19
C PRO A 44 -11.43 4.46 -2.60
N ILE A 45 -12.08 4.41 -1.44
CA ILE A 45 -12.51 3.17 -0.80
C ILE A 45 -13.59 2.47 -1.65
N GLU A 46 -14.58 3.22 -2.12
CA GLU A 46 -15.64 2.71 -2.99
C GLU A 46 -15.09 2.22 -4.33
N GLN A 47 -14.22 3.01 -4.96
CA GLN A 47 -13.57 2.63 -6.22
C GLN A 47 -12.75 1.34 -6.09
N CYS A 48 -11.99 1.20 -5.00
CA CYS A 48 -11.23 -0.01 -4.72
C CYS A 48 -12.16 -1.21 -4.48
N ALA A 49 -13.23 -1.03 -3.70
CA ALA A 49 -14.20 -2.10 -3.44
C ALA A 49 -14.89 -2.58 -4.72
N ASP A 50 -15.20 -1.65 -5.62
CA ASP A 50 -15.78 -1.99 -6.93
C ASP A 50 -14.79 -2.74 -7.82
N ALA A 51 -13.53 -2.33 -7.83
CA ALA A 51 -12.47 -2.93 -8.64
C ALA A 51 -12.05 -4.33 -8.17
N LEU A 52 -12.17 -4.63 -6.89
CA LEU A 52 -11.82 -5.91 -6.31
C LEU A 52 -12.75 -7.03 -6.78
N ARG A 53 -12.19 -8.22 -7.00
CA ARG A 53 -12.98 -9.45 -7.15
C ARG A 53 -13.62 -9.86 -5.82
N ASP A 54 -14.50 -10.87 -5.86
CA ASP A 54 -15.01 -11.52 -4.65
C ASP A 54 -13.84 -12.05 -3.82
N ARG A 55 -13.91 -11.85 -2.51
CA ARG A 55 -12.86 -12.19 -1.54
C ARG A 55 -11.51 -11.52 -1.82
N GLY A 56 -11.53 -10.41 -2.56
CA GLY A 56 -10.36 -9.57 -2.78
C GLY A 56 -9.93 -8.84 -1.51
N ARG A 57 -8.70 -8.34 -1.50
CA ARG A 57 -8.12 -7.64 -0.34
C ARG A 57 -7.91 -6.17 -0.61
N MET A 58 -8.39 -5.33 0.29
CA MET A 58 -8.05 -3.90 0.34
C MET A 58 -7.07 -3.64 1.47
N VAL A 59 -6.01 -2.89 1.19
CA VAL A 59 -5.07 -2.39 2.21
C VAL A 59 -5.09 -0.87 2.19
N ASP A 60 -5.52 -0.24 3.27
CA ASP A 60 -5.44 1.21 3.43
C ASP A 60 -4.13 1.59 4.12
N VAL A 61 -3.29 2.30 3.36
CA VAL A 61 -1.99 2.85 3.78
C VAL A 61 -2.10 4.35 3.96
N GLY A 62 -3.06 4.98 3.27
CA GLY A 62 -3.30 6.41 3.27
C GLY A 62 -4.02 6.92 4.50
N ILE A 63 -4.53 8.13 4.40
CA ILE A 63 -5.44 8.73 5.39
C ILE A 63 -6.71 9.08 4.64
N THR A 64 -7.68 8.20 4.67
CA THR A 64 -8.95 8.36 3.99
C THR A 64 -10.10 8.46 4.97
N LYS A 65 -11.22 9.04 4.52
CA LYS A 65 -12.49 8.82 5.19
C LYS A 65 -12.91 7.38 4.92
N ILE A 66 -12.95 6.55 5.96
CA ILE A 66 -13.34 5.15 5.82
C ILE A 66 -14.81 5.01 6.20
N ASP A 67 -15.63 4.85 5.16
CA ASP A 67 -17.00 4.39 5.26
C ASP A 67 -17.11 3.15 4.39
N LEU A 68 -17.42 2.00 5.00
CA LEU A 68 -17.51 0.72 4.30
C LEU A 68 -18.99 0.43 3.98
N PRO A 69 -19.47 0.75 2.76
CA PRO A 69 -20.84 0.45 2.37
C PRO A 69 -21.11 -1.05 2.50
N TRP A 70 -21.89 -1.43 3.51
CA TRP A 70 -22.08 -2.81 3.93
C TRP A 70 -22.40 -3.75 2.75
N ARG A 71 -23.27 -3.29 1.85
CA ARG A 71 -23.73 -4.13 0.75
C ARG A 71 -22.59 -4.64 -0.15
N ILE A 72 -21.67 -3.76 -0.58
CA ILE A 72 -20.60 -4.17 -1.49
C ILE A 72 -19.54 -5.00 -0.75
N PHE A 73 -19.18 -4.58 0.47
CA PHE A 73 -18.16 -5.28 1.26
C PHE A 73 -18.64 -6.66 1.72
N ALA A 74 -19.88 -6.79 2.16
CA ALA A 74 -20.46 -8.06 2.58
C ALA A 74 -20.74 -9.00 1.40
N ASN A 75 -21.30 -8.49 0.28
CA ASN A 75 -21.61 -9.34 -0.85
C ASN A 75 -20.37 -9.93 -1.52
N LYS A 76 -19.27 -9.15 -1.56
CA LYS A 76 -17.99 -9.62 -2.10
C LYS A 76 -17.10 -10.30 -1.04
N GLU A 77 -17.51 -10.34 0.23
CA GLU A 77 -16.70 -10.87 1.35
C GLU A 77 -15.28 -10.28 1.37
N LEU A 78 -15.15 -8.94 1.23
CA LEU A 78 -13.85 -8.28 1.10
C LEU A 78 -13.05 -8.33 2.41
N ASP A 79 -11.74 -8.64 2.31
CA ASP A 79 -10.78 -8.54 3.40
C ASP A 79 -10.21 -7.11 3.44
N VAL A 80 -10.45 -6.36 4.53
CA VAL A 80 -9.96 -4.99 4.70
C VAL A 80 -8.88 -4.97 5.76
N ARG A 81 -7.73 -4.40 5.41
CA ARG A 81 -6.56 -4.26 6.28
C ARG A 81 -6.12 -2.81 6.37
N PHE A 82 -5.64 -2.42 7.54
CA PHE A 82 -5.00 -1.14 7.75
C PHE A 82 -3.50 -1.35 7.90
N SER A 83 -2.72 -0.55 7.17
CA SER A 83 -1.28 -0.46 7.36
C SER A 83 -0.99 0.70 8.31
N ARG A 84 -0.42 0.40 9.48
CA ARG A 84 -0.08 1.42 10.46
C ARG A 84 1.43 1.61 10.50
N SER A 85 1.88 2.76 9.99
CA SER A 85 3.28 3.18 10.08
C SER A 85 4.24 2.09 9.56
N TYR A 86 5.31 1.78 10.28
CA TYR A 86 6.35 0.82 9.87
C TYR A 86 6.04 -0.63 10.23
N GLY A 87 4.87 -0.87 10.80
CA GLY A 87 4.45 -2.20 11.24
C GLY A 87 4.53 -2.40 12.76
N PRO A 88 4.23 -3.62 13.24
CA PRO A 88 4.28 -3.97 14.64
C PRO A 88 5.63 -3.66 15.30
N GLY A 89 5.59 -3.10 16.49
CA GLY A 89 6.74 -2.54 17.21
C GLY A 89 6.67 -1.01 17.27
N ARG A 90 6.12 -0.38 16.24
CA ARG A 90 5.91 1.07 16.26
C ARG A 90 4.92 1.48 17.36
N TYR A 91 5.28 2.47 18.15
CA TYR A 91 4.56 2.97 19.35
C TYR A 91 4.55 2.00 20.54
N ASP A 92 5.42 0.97 20.54
CA ASP A 92 5.70 0.14 21.70
C ASP A 92 7.06 0.54 22.31
N PRO A 93 7.08 1.23 23.45
CA PRO A 93 8.35 1.69 24.06
C PRO A 93 9.30 0.55 24.40
N SER A 94 8.82 -0.65 24.70
CA SER A 94 9.67 -1.80 25.00
C SER A 94 10.40 -2.30 23.77
N TYR A 95 9.77 -2.20 22.61
CA TYR A 95 10.36 -2.52 21.31
C TYR A 95 11.28 -1.39 20.81
N GLU A 96 10.76 -0.15 20.75
CA GLU A 96 11.49 0.99 20.14
C GLU A 96 12.73 1.41 20.96
N TRP A 97 12.64 1.38 22.29
CA TRP A 97 13.66 1.90 23.18
C TRP A 97 14.27 0.83 24.10
N GLY A 98 13.49 -0.21 24.41
CA GLY A 98 13.89 -1.27 25.34
C GLY A 98 14.64 -2.44 24.69
N GLY A 99 14.70 -2.49 23.36
CA GLY A 99 15.37 -3.57 22.62
C GLY A 99 14.65 -4.92 22.67
N ALA A 100 13.40 -4.96 23.13
CA ALA A 100 12.59 -6.18 23.14
C ALA A 100 12.01 -6.43 21.75
N ASP A 101 12.26 -7.61 21.16
CA ASP A 101 11.64 -8.03 19.90
C ASP A 101 10.48 -9.02 20.15
N TYR A 102 9.55 -9.05 19.24
CA TYR A 102 8.44 -10.02 19.27
C TYR A 102 8.90 -11.38 18.74
N PRO A 103 8.43 -12.49 19.34
CA PRO A 103 8.69 -13.82 18.81
C PRO A 103 8.20 -13.95 17.36
N ILE A 104 9.07 -14.42 16.47
CA ILE A 104 8.80 -14.48 15.02
C ILE A 104 7.56 -15.30 14.66
N GLY A 105 7.24 -16.33 15.45
CA GLY A 105 6.05 -17.15 15.25
C GLY A 105 4.73 -16.43 15.53
N TYR A 106 4.77 -15.32 16.28
CA TYR A 106 3.60 -14.50 16.59
C TYR A 106 3.53 -13.23 15.75
N VAL A 107 4.68 -12.59 15.49
CA VAL A 107 4.77 -11.36 14.70
C VAL A 107 5.87 -11.51 13.66
N ARG A 108 5.52 -11.99 12.48
CA ARG A 108 6.49 -12.22 11.40
C ARG A 108 7.12 -10.92 10.89
N TRP A 109 6.32 -9.88 10.71
CA TRP A 109 6.70 -8.61 10.12
C TRP A 109 6.66 -7.49 11.15
N THR A 110 7.72 -7.40 11.96
CA THR A 110 7.96 -6.26 12.85
C THR A 110 8.57 -5.10 12.07
N GLU A 111 8.58 -3.90 12.66
CA GLU A 111 9.22 -2.71 12.10
C GLU A 111 10.63 -3.02 11.59
N GLN A 112 11.50 -3.58 12.42
CA GLN A 112 12.88 -3.92 12.05
C GLN A 112 12.93 -4.92 10.88
N ARG A 113 12.10 -5.96 10.90
CA ARG A 113 12.08 -6.98 9.85
C ARG A 113 11.55 -6.43 8.53
N ASN A 114 10.63 -5.46 8.57
CA ASN A 114 10.18 -4.73 7.39
C ASN A 114 11.32 -3.92 6.76
N PHE A 115 12.10 -3.19 7.57
CA PHE A 115 13.29 -2.50 7.08
C PHE A 115 14.33 -3.46 6.49
N GLN A 116 14.62 -4.56 7.17
CA GLN A 116 15.55 -5.58 6.67
C GLN A 116 15.10 -6.16 5.33
N ALA A 117 13.80 -6.47 5.19
CA ALA A 117 13.25 -6.98 3.95
C ALA A 117 13.36 -5.96 2.80
N CYS A 118 13.04 -4.70 3.07
CA CYS A 118 13.15 -3.63 2.08
C CYS A 118 14.62 -3.44 1.62
N LEU A 119 15.56 -3.38 2.56
CA LEU A 119 16.99 -3.25 2.24
C LEU A 119 17.52 -4.46 1.46
N HIS A 120 17.05 -5.66 1.80
CA HIS A 120 17.39 -6.86 1.04
C HIS A 120 16.91 -6.79 -0.40
N LEU A 121 15.65 -6.43 -0.63
CA LEU A 121 15.09 -6.27 -1.98
C LEU A 121 15.82 -5.18 -2.79
N LEU A 122 16.26 -4.10 -2.14
CA LEU A 122 17.09 -3.08 -2.78
C LEU A 122 18.48 -3.64 -3.15
N SER A 123 19.11 -4.43 -2.29
CA SER A 123 20.44 -5.02 -2.56
C SER A 123 20.42 -6.05 -3.68
N GLU A 124 19.31 -6.78 -3.83
CA GLU A 124 19.12 -7.74 -4.93
C GLU A 124 18.66 -7.06 -6.25
N GLY A 125 18.40 -5.76 -6.23
CA GLY A 125 17.93 -5.02 -7.40
C GLY A 125 16.45 -5.23 -7.75
N GLU A 126 15.70 -5.92 -6.90
CA GLU A 126 14.26 -6.15 -7.07
C GLU A 126 13.45 -4.85 -6.90
N ILE A 127 13.96 -3.91 -6.10
CA ILE A 127 13.44 -2.56 -5.97
C ILE A 127 14.47 -1.60 -6.55
N ASN A 128 14.07 -0.80 -7.55
CA ASN A 128 14.88 0.26 -8.12
C ASN A 128 14.24 1.62 -7.80
N LEU A 129 15.00 2.48 -7.09
CA LEU A 129 14.57 3.82 -6.69
C LEU A 129 14.97 4.92 -7.68
N ASP A 130 15.76 4.62 -8.71
CA ASP A 130 16.30 5.64 -9.64
C ASP A 130 15.18 6.43 -10.31
N ALA A 131 14.09 5.76 -10.70
CA ALA A 131 12.95 6.40 -11.37
C ALA A 131 12.15 7.38 -10.49
N ILE A 132 12.30 7.30 -9.16
CA ILE A 132 11.63 8.17 -8.20
C ILE A 132 12.59 9.09 -7.44
N THR A 133 13.89 8.91 -7.63
CA THR A 133 14.92 9.78 -7.06
C THR A 133 15.02 11.05 -7.89
N THR A 134 14.63 12.17 -7.30
CA THR A 134 14.59 13.48 -8.00
C THR A 134 15.81 14.35 -7.72
N ARG A 135 16.55 14.06 -6.64
CA ARG A 135 17.72 14.87 -6.24
C ARG A 135 18.73 14.03 -5.48
N HIS A 136 19.99 14.24 -5.78
CA HIS A 136 21.14 13.77 -5.02
C HIS A 136 21.84 14.98 -4.40
N VAL A 137 22.04 14.96 -3.08
CA VAL A 137 22.73 16.00 -2.32
C VAL A 137 23.83 15.40 -1.47
N LYS A 138 24.90 16.13 -1.24
CA LYS A 138 25.90 15.75 -0.24
C LYS A 138 25.31 15.87 1.15
N PHE A 139 25.83 15.08 2.10
CA PHE A 139 25.32 15.07 3.46
C PHE A 139 25.35 16.45 4.13
N GLU A 140 26.42 17.21 3.90
CA GLU A 140 26.62 18.57 4.43
C GLU A 140 25.63 19.60 3.85
N GLU A 141 25.05 19.30 2.70
CA GLU A 141 24.10 20.16 1.97
C GLU A 141 22.63 19.75 2.19
N ALA A 142 22.37 18.69 2.96
CA ALA A 142 21.02 18.14 3.09
C ALA A 142 20.07 18.98 3.93
N LEU A 143 20.57 19.73 4.95
CA LEU A 143 19.74 20.51 5.86
C LEU A 143 19.13 21.80 5.27
N PRO A 144 19.72 22.48 4.29
CA PRO A 144 19.10 23.64 3.66
C PRO A 144 18.14 23.33 2.51
N VAL A 145 17.84 22.07 2.23
CA VAL A 145 17.05 21.64 1.08
C VAL A 145 15.56 21.56 1.38
#